data_1b1aa2e609a45a750d2285eed480a5d6
#
_entry.id   1b1aa2e609a45a750d2285eed480a5d6
#
_cell.length_a   1.000
_cell.length_b   1.000
_cell.length_c   1.000
_cell.angle_alpha   90.00
_cell.angle_beta   90.00
_cell.angle_gamma   90.00
#
_symmetry.space_group_name_H-M   'P 1'
#
loop_
_entity.id
_entity.type
_entity.pdbx_description
1 polymer ?
#
loop_
_entity_poly.entity_id
_entity_poly.type
_entity_poly.pdbx_seq_one_letter_code
_entity_poly.pdbx_strand_id
1 'polypeptide(L)'
;MIRLTEVRKTLVQCDFDGTITEEDVSFMMLDAFADGDWRRLFREYEDGRITVGHFNTEAFAMIKVDRESLLRLIRGKVMIRPGFQELVACCHRKGFRFVVVSNGLDFYIQKILGGIGMAYIEVFAARTRFHAEGLEVQYVGPDGSPLDEDF
;
A
#
# COMPACT_ATOMS: atom_id res chain seq x y z
N MET A 1 14.19 3.65 -46.22
CA MET A 1 14.32 4.30 -44.90
C MET A 1 13.28 3.71 -43.97
N ILE A 2 13.65 2.74 -43.16
CA ILE A 2 12.76 2.11 -42.19
C ILE A 2 12.65 3.09 -41.03
N ARG A 3 11.51 3.75 -40.86
CA ARG A 3 11.18 4.47 -39.63
C ARG A 3 11.03 3.42 -38.53
N LEU A 4 12.00 3.34 -37.65
CA LEU A 4 11.84 2.69 -36.36
C LEU A 4 10.77 3.49 -35.63
N THR A 5 9.54 2.99 -35.63
CA THR A 5 8.50 3.50 -34.75
C THR A 5 8.98 3.25 -33.33
N GLU A 6 9.29 4.30 -32.60
CA GLU A 6 9.55 4.19 -31.15
C GLU A 6 8.34 3.52 -30.52
N VAL A 7 8.54 2.30 -30.03
CA VAL A 7 7.53 1.59 -29.25
C VAL A 7 7.41 2.32 -27.93
N ARG A 8 6.45 3.21 -27.81
CA ARG A 8 6.15 3.88 -26.54
C ARG A 8 5.71 2.84 -25.53
N LYS A 9 6.52 2.61 -24.52
CA LYS A 9 6.16 1.75 -23.38
C LYS A 9 5.26 2.55 -22.45
N THR A 10 4.07 2.04 -22.15
CA THR A 10 3.13 2.67 -21.22
C THR A 10 3.23 1.98 -19.86
N LEU A 11 3.40 2.78 -18.82
CA LEU A 11 3.34 2.36 -17.42
C LEU A 11 2.05 2.93 -16.80
N VAL A 12 1.27 2.07 -16.17
CA VAL A 12 0.10 2.45 -15.37
C VAL A 12 0.47 2.26 -13.90
N GLN A 13 0.59 3.36 -13.20
CA GLN A 13 0.75 3.40 -11.74
C GLN A 13 -0.62 3.53 -11.09
N CYS A 14 -0.92 2.68 -10.13
CA CYS A 14 -2.18 2.71 -9.40
C CYS A 14 -1.93 2.72 -7.89
N ASP A 15 -2.59 3.62 -7.20
CA ASP A 15 -2.66 3.62 -5.75
C ASP A 15 -3.52 2.45 -5.25
N PHE A 16 -3.40 2.09 -3.97
CA PHE A 16 -4.10 0.93 -3.41
C PHE A 16 -5.25 1.32 -2.48
N ASP A 17 -4.94 1.93 -1.34
CA ASP A 17 -5.90 2.24 -0.28
C ASP A 17 -6.91 3.30 -0.74
N GLY A 18 -8.21 2.98 -0.67
CA GLY A 18 -9.27 3.87 -1.16
C GLY A 18 -9.31 4.05 -2.68
N THR A 19 -8.45 3.35 -3.43
CA THR A 19 -8.38 3.40 -4.90
C THR A 19 -8.71 2.04 -5.50
N ILE A 20 -7.87 1.01 -5.30
CA ILE A 20 -8.17 -0.39 -5.64
C ILE A 20 -9.16 -0.97 -4.63
N THR A 21 -8.99 -0.67 -3.35
CA THR A 21 -9.97 -0.97 -2.32
C THR A 21 -10.99 0.16 -2.19
N GLU A 22 -12.20 -0.15 -1.77
CA GLU A 22 -13.25 0.86 -1.53
C GLU A 22 -12.93 1.68 -0.29
N GLU A 23 -12.45 1.03 0.79
CA GLU A 23 -12.01 1.67 2.02
C GLU A 23 -10.48 1.80 2.06
N ASP A 24 -9.99 2.72 2.91
CA ASP A 24 -8.60 2.79 3.31
C ASP A 24 -8.30 1.68 4.34
N VAL A 25 -7.52 0.68 3.94
CA VAL A 25 -7.19 -0.48 4.76
C VAL A 25 -6.30 -0.10 5.93
N SER A 26 -5.39 0.87 5.74
CA SER A 26 -4.52 1.41 6.78
C SER A 26 -5.35 2.02 7.91
N PHE A 27 -6.30 2.87 7.57
CA PHE A 27 -7.19 3.51 8.56
C PHE A 27 -8.07 2.49 9.27
N MET A 28 -8.55 1.49 8.54
CA MET A 28 -9.33 0.40 9.12
C MET A 28 -8.55 -0.36 10.20
N MET A 29 -7.26 -0.64 9.96
CA MET A 29 -6.40 -1.29 10.93
C MET A 29 -6.09 -0.40 12.14
N LEU A 30 -5.81 0.87 11.90
CA LEU A 30 -5.53 1.85 12.96
C LEU A 30 -6.77 2.07 13.85
N ASP A 31 -7.95 2.19 13.26
CA ASP A 31 -9.20 2.32 14.02
C ASP A 31 -9.50 1.11 14.91
N ALA A 32 -9.14 -0.09 14.45
CA ALA A 32 -9.43 -1.30 15.19
C ALA A 32 -8.39 -1.60 16.29
N PHE A 33 -7.13 -1.25 16.10
CA PHE A 33 -6.05 -1.79 16.92
C PHE A 33 -5.00 -0.79 17.42
N ALA A 34 -5.02 0.48 16.99
CA ALA A 34 -4.07 1.46 17.52
C ALA A 34 -4.34 1.73 19.01
N ASP A 35 -3.30 1.68 19.82
CA ASP A 35 -3.37 1.96 21.27
C ASP A 35 -3.12 3.44 21.62
N GLY A 36 -3.10 4.33 20.59
CA GLY A 36 -2.86 5.76 20.73
C GLY A 36 -3.76 6.60 19.82
N ASP A 37 -3.62 7.92 19.90
CA ASP A 37 -4.39 8.87 19.09
C ASP A 37 -3.74 9.07 17.71
N TRP A 38 -3.86 8.05 16.84
CA TRP A 38 -3.34 8.11 15.48
C TRP A 38 -4.03 9.21 14.64
N ARG A 39 -5.28 9.59 14.96
CA ARG A 39 -6.00 10.65 14.25
C ARG A 39 -5.41 12.04 14.52
N ARG A 40 -4.79 12.25 15.68
CA ARG A 40 -4.01 13.46 15.93
C ARG A 40 -2.80 13.54 15.01
N LEU A 41 -2.06 12.44 14.89
CA LEU A 41 -0.93 12.38 13.94
C LEU A 41 -1.38 12.60 12.49
N PHE A 42 -2.53 12.05 12.12
CA PHE A 42 -3.09 12.24 10.78
C PHE A 42 -3.41 13.73 10.50
N ARG A 43 -3.99 14.45 11.47
CA ARG A 43 -4.20 15.90 11.34
C ARG A 43 -2.89 16.67 11.21
N GLU A 44 -1.84 16.27 11.93
CA GLU A 44 -0.51 16.90 11.81
C GLU A 44 0.08 16.69 10.41
N TYR A 45 -0.15 15.51 9.82
CA TYR A 45 0.22 15.24 8.43
C TYR A 45 -0.61 16.08 7.44
N GLU A 46 -1.94 16.15 7.60
CA GLU A 46 -2.80 16.97 6.75
C GLU A 46 -2.46 18.46 6.81
N ASP A 47 -2.03 18.94 7.97
CA ASP A 47 -1.57 20.32 8.17
C ASP A 47 -0.14 20.56 7.63
N GLY A 48 0.52 19.55 7.08
CA GLY A 48 1.88 19.63 6.57
C GLY A 48 2.97 19.81 7.63
N ARG A 49 2.67 19.44 8.89
CA ARG A 49 3.62 19.54 10.01
C ARG A 49 4.56 18.36 10.12
N ILE A 50 4.12 17.20 9.61
CA ILE A 50 4.92 15.98 9.53
C ILE A 50 4.80 15.37 8.13
N THR A 51 5.77 14.55 7.75
CA THR A 51 5.77 13.82 6.48
C THR A 51 4.88 12.59 6.54
N VAL A 52 4.54 12.01 5.40
CA VAL A 52 3.81 10.73 5.33
C VAL A 52 4.62 9.59 5.94
N GLY A 53 5.94 9.59 5.76
CA GLY A 53 6.83 8.61 6.37
C GLY A 53 6.80 8.68 7.89
N HIS A 54 6.89 9.88 8.46
CA HIS A 54 6.78 10.09 9.89
C HIS A 54 5.40 9.65 10.42
N PHE A 55 4.32 10.08 9.77
CA PHE A 55 2.96 9.67 10.15
C PHE A 55 2.84 8.14 10.21
N ASN A 56 3.23 7.44 9.14
CA ASN A 56 3.09 5.99 9.07
C ASN A 56 3.96 5.28 10.11
N THR A 57 5.20 5.72 10.31
CA THR A 57 6.10 5.14 11.32
C THR A 57 5.49 5.21 12.72
N GLU A 58 5.03 6.38 13.13
CA GLU A 58 4.46 6.58 14.46
C GLU A 58 3.08 5.92 14.62
N ALA A 59 2.19 6.06 13.63
CA ALA A 59 0.83 5.53 13.71
C ALA A 59 0.82 3.99 13.75
N PHE A 60 1.59 3.33 12.87
CA PHE A 60 1.62 1.88 12.86
C PHE A 60 2.38 1.26 14.04
N ALA A 61 3.31 1.97 14.67
CA ALA A 61 3.92 1.56 15.93
C ALA A 61 2.90 1.41 17.08
N MET A 62 1.72 2.06 16.96
CA MET A 62 0.62 1.90 17.91
C MET A 62 -0.14 0.56 17.77
N ILE A 63 0.09 -0.21 16.70
CA ILE A 63 -0.56 -1.51 16.49
C ILE A 63 0.32 -2.60 17.07
N LYS A 64 -0.15 -3.27 18.13
CA LYS A 64 0.61 -4.29 18.88
C LYS A 64 0.05 -5.70 18.75
N VAL A 65 -0.97 -5.88 17.90
CA VAL A 65 -1.50 -7.20 17.59
C VAL A 65 -0.65 -7.91 16.54
N ASP A 66 -0.77 -9.23 16.47
CA ASP A 66 -0.04 -10.03 15.51
C ASP A 66 -0.60 -9.89 14.07
N ARG A 67 0.20 -10.36 13.12
CA ARG A 67 -0.14 -10.35 11.69
C ARG A 67 -1.46 -11.05 11.40
N GLU A 68 -1.74 -12.18 12.06
CA GLU A 68 -2.96 -12.95 11.80
C GLU A 68 -4.23 -12.21 12.27
N SER A 69 -4.15 -11.47 13.36
CA SER A 69 -5.26 -10.63 13.83
C SER A 69 -5.59 -9.53 12.83
N LEU A 70 -4.58 -8.88 12.23
CA LEU A 70 -4.76 -7.89 11.17
C LEU A 70 -5.36 -8.51 9.91
N LEU A 71 -4.83 -9.65 9.46
CA LEU A 71 -5.35 -10.33 8.28
C LEU A 71 -6.79 -10.84 8.47
N ARG A 72 -7.17 -11.19 9.68
CA ARG A 72 -8.54 -11.59 10.02
C ARG A 72 -9.52 -10.42 9.89
N LEU A 73 -9.14 -9.23 10.36
CA LEU A 73 -9.91 -8.01 10.16
C LEU A 73 -10.12 -7.73 8.66
N ILE A 74 -9.04 -7.80 7.88
CA ILE A 74 -9.03 -7.49 6.45
C ILE A 74 -9.95 -8.45 5.66
N ARG A 75 -9.85 -9.77 5.91
CA ARG A 75 -10.64 -10.78 5.19
C ARG A 75 -12.14 -10.57 5.23
N GLY A 76 -12.65 -9.98 6.31
CA GLY A 76 -14.09 -9.80 6.50
C GLY A 76 -14.64 -8.46 6.02
N LYS A 77 -13.78 -7.49 5.69
CA LYS A 77 -14.21 -6.10 5.52
C LYS A 77 -13.73 -5.43 4.24
N VAL A 78 -12.59 -5.84 3.69
CA VAL A 78 -12.01 -5.15 2.52
C VAL A 78 -12.73 -5.57 1.25
N MET A 79 -13.20 -4.58 0.50
CA MET A 79 -13.85 -4.76 -0.78
C MET A 79 -12.99 -4.18 -1.91
N ILE A 80 -12.83 -4.97 -2.98
CA ILE A 80 -12.16 -4.51 -4.19
C ILE A 80 -13.14 -3.70 -5.01
N ARG A 81 -12.71 -2.53 -5.46
CA ARG A 81 -13.52 -1.66 -6.31
C ARG A 81 -13.91 -2.37 -7.60
N PRO A 82 -15.21 -2.35 -7.98
CA PRO A 82 -15.65 -2.91 -9.26
C PRO A 82 -14.88 -2.30 -10.44
N GLY A 83 -14.52 -3.14 -11.40
CA GLY A 83 -13.77 -2.72 -12.59
C GLY A 83 -12.25 -2.82 -12.46
N PHE A 84 -11.71 -3.11 -11.27
CA PHE A 84 -10.26 -3.22 -11.09
C PHE A 84 -9.66 -4.37 -11.92
N GLN A 85 -10.27 -5.56 -11.87
CA GLN A 85 -9.77 -6.72 -12.62
C GLN A 85 -9.85 -6.49 -14.12
N GLU A 86 -10.91 -5.85 -14.59
CA GLU A 86 -11.10 -5.47 -15.99
C GLU A 86 -10.06 -4.45 -16.46
N LEU A 87 -9.72 -3.48 -15.61
CA LEU A 87 -8.65 -2.51 -15.88
C LEU A 87 -7.30 -3.22 -16.07
N VAL A 88 -6.94 -4.11 -15.15
CA VAL A 88 -5.68 -4.87 -15.24
C VAL A 88 -5.66 -5.75 -16.49
N ALA A 89 -6.76 -6.44 -16.80
CA ALA A 89 -6.89 -7.23 -18.01
C ALA A 89 -6.76 -6.37 -19.28
N CYS A 90 -7.33 -5.16 -19.28
CA CYS A 90 -7.20 -4.21 -20.38
C CYS A 90 -5.73 -3.78 -20.57
N CYS A 91 -5.04 -3.43 -19.49
CA CYS A 91 -3.61 -3.10 -19.53
C CYS A 91 -2.79 -4.25 -20.12
N HIS A 92 -3.04 -5.48 -19.70
CA HIS A 92 -2.37 -6.68 -20.22
C HIS A 92 -2.59 -6.85 -21.73
N ARG A 93 -3.84 -6.75 -22.21
CA ARG A 93 -4.14 -6.85 -23.65
C ARG A 93 -3.45 -5.76 -24.49
N LYS A 94 -3.23 -4.58 -23.91
CA LYS A 94 -2.55 -3.46 -24.58
C LYS A 94 -1.02 -3.51 -24.45
N GLY A 95 -0.47 -4.49 -23.74
CA GLY A 95 0.96 -4.56 -23.46
C GLY A 95 1.45 -3.44 -22.54
N PHE A 96 0.57 -2.87 -21.71
CA PHE A 96 0.94 -1.88 -20.70
C PHE A 96 1.47 -2.59 -19.46
N ARG A 97 2.51 -2.01 -18.83
CA ARG A 97 2.96 -2.43 -17.51
C ARG A 97 2.05 -1.81 -16.46
N PHE A 98 1.46 -2.64 -15.61
CA PHE A 98 0.65 -2.21 -14.49
C PHE A 98 1.40 -2.46 -13.18
N VAL A 99 1.50 -1.46 -12.33
CA VAL A 99 2.13 -1.55 -11.00
C VAL A 99 1.26 -0.87 -9.96
N VAL A 100 1.33 -1.37 -8.72
CA VAL A 100 0.76 -0.72 -7.55
C VAL A 100 1.85 0.08 -6.85
N VAL A 101 1.59 1.36 -6.59
CA VAL A 101 2.46 2.24 -5.80
C VAL A 101 1.62 2.81 -4.68
N SER A 102 1.97 2.51 -3.45
CA SER A 102 1.14 2.83 -2.28
C SER A 102 1.97 3.30 -1.09
N ASN A 103 1.43 4.25 -0.34
CA ASN A 103 1.93 4.60 0.98
C ASN A 103 1.51 3.60 2.07
N GLY A 104 0.69 2.61 1.73
CA GLY A 104 0.29 1.52 2.61
C GLY A 104 1.37 0.48 2.82
N LEU A 105 0.99 -0.66 3.41
CA LEU A 105 1.93 -1.70 3.83
C LEU A 105 1.87 -2.93 2.91
N ASP A 106 3.02 -3.43 2.55
CA ASP A 106 3.21 -4.54 1.63
C ASP A 106 2.44 -5.81 2.02
N PHE A 107 2.41 -6.15 3.30
CA PHE A 107 1.86 -7.43 3.77
C PHE A 107 0.36 -7.59 3.47
N TYR A 108 -0.44 -6.53 3.65
CA TYR A 108 -1.86 -6.64 3.36
C TYR A 108 -2.17 -6.46 1.87
N ILE A 109 -1.44 -5.59 1.19
CA ILE A 109 -1.60 -5.37 -0.25
C ILE A 109 -1.36 -6.68 -1.01
N GLN A 110 -0.24 -7.34 -0.75
CA GLN A 110 0.10 -8.63 -1.36
C GLN A 110 -0.93 -9.72 -1.00
N LYS A 111 -1.41 -9.73 0.24
CA LYS A 111 -2.41 -10.71 0.68
C LYS A 111 -3.76 -10.52 -0.01
N ILE A 112 -4.20 -9.27 -0.15
CA ILE A 112 -5.47 -8.94 -0.82
C ILE A 112 -5.37 -9.27 -2.32
N LEU A 113 -4.31 -8.83 -3.00
CA LEU A 113 -4.10 -9.14 -4.42
C LEU A 113 -3.98 -10.65 -4.67
N GLY A 114 -3.26 -11.37 -3.81
CA GLY A 114 -3.16 -12.83 -3.88
C GLY A 114 -4.51 -13.53 -3.72
N GLY A 115 -5.38 -13.00 -2.84
CA GLY A 115 -6.73 -13.53 -2.60
C GLY A 115 -7.67 -13.43 -3.81
N ILE A 116 -7.40 -12.54 -4.75
CA ILE A 116 -8.16 -12.40 -6.01
C ILE A 116 -7.39 -12.90 -7.25
N GLY A 117 -6.33 -13.68 -7.04
CA GLY A 117 -5.55 -14.28 -8.13
C GLY A 117 -4.61 -13.34 -8.85
N MET A 118 -4.26 -12.20 -8.22
CA MET A 118 -3.43 -11.14 -8.82
C MET A 118 -2.08 -10.94 -8.10
N ALA A 119 -1.53 -12.00 -7.50
CA ALA A 119 -0.22 -11.97 -6.84
C ALA A 119 0.95 -11.61 -7.77
N TYR A 120 0.75 -11.68 -9.09
CA TYR A 120 1.74 -11.33 -10.09
C TYR A 120 1.92 -9.81 -10.28
N ILE A 121 1.03 -8.99 -9.75
CA ILE A 121 1.15 -7.53 -9.85
C ILE A 121 2.33 -7.06 -8.99
N GLU A 122 3.20 -6.27 -9.59
CA GLU A 122 4.33 -5.67 -8.88
C GLU A 122 3.84 -4.57 -7.94
N VAL A 123 4.28 -4.63 -6.69
CA VAL A 123 3.85 -3.72 -5.61
C VAL A 123 5.06 -2.96 -5.06
N PHE A 124 4.95 -1.65 -5.05
CA PHE A 124 5.88 -0.73 -4.38
C PHE A 124 5.16 -0.12 -3.18
N ALA A 125 5.48 -0.60 -1.99
CA ALA A 125 4.86 -0.17 -0.73
C ALA A 125 5.88 -0.31 0.41
N ALA A 126 5.56 0.24 1.58
CA ALA A 126 6.40 0.12 2.74
C ALA A 126 6.53 -1.36 3.18
N ARG A 127 7.73 -1.76 3.52
CA ARG A 127 7.98 -3.07 4.15
C ARG A 127 7.54 -3.05 5.60
N THR A 128 7.01 -4.18 6.05
CA THR A 128 6.48 -4.31 7.41
C THR A 128 7.20 -5.40 8.17
N ARG A 129 7.61 -5.08 9.40
CA ARG A 129 8.11 -6.05 10.38
C ARG A 129 7.20 -6.06 11.60
N PHE A 130 6.93 -7.25 12.11
CA PHE A 130 6.07 -7.45 13.28
C PHE A 130 6.92 -7.67 14.51
N HIS A 131 6.76 -6.79 15.50
CA HIS A 131 7.42 -6.87 16.81
C HIS A 131 6.38 -6.87 17.92
N ALA A 132 6.79 -7.31 19.12
CA ALA A 132 5.91 -7.30 20.29
C ALA A 132 5.52 -5.86 20.71
N GLU A 133 6.39 -4.89 20.43
CA GLU A 133 6.19 -3.47 20.75
C GLU A 133 5.38 -2.70 19.69
N GLY A 134 5.05 -3.33 18.56
CA GLY A 134 4.28 -2.69 17.48
C GLY A 134 4.78 -3.06 16.09
N LEU A 135 4.13 -2.52 15.06
CA LEU A 135 4.59 -2.66 13.69
C LEU A 135 5.73 -1.69 13.39
N GLU A 136 6.80 -2.20 12.83
CA GLU A 136 7.86 -1.39 12.22
C GLU A 136 7.58 -1.25 10.73
N VAL A 137 7.55 0.00 10.26
CA VAL A 137 7.37 0.37 8.86
C VAL A 137 8.71 0.83 8.30
N GLN A 138 9.13 0.26 7.18
CA GLN A 138 10.38 0.60 6.52
C GLN A 138 10.14 0.91 5.05
N TYR A 139 10.46 2.12 4.65
CA TYR A 139 10.51 2.52 3.25
C TYR A 139 11.89 2.20 2.68
N VAL A 140 11.92 1.77 1.42
CA VAL A 140 13.18 1.41 0.74
C VAL A 140 13.29 2.14 -0.58
N GLY A 141 14.49 2.63 -0.84
CA GLY A 141 14.85 3.25 -2.10
C GLY A 141 15.03 2.24 -3.24
N PRO A 142 15.31 2.75 -4.47
CA PRO A 142 15.49 1.90 -5.65
C PRO A 142 16.64 0.90 -5.55
N ASP A 143 17.64 1.21 -4.74
CA ASP A 143 18.80 0.35 -4.46
C ASP A 143 18.55 -0.64 -3.30
N GLY A 144 17.34 -0.62 -2.70
CA GLY A 144 16.97 -1.45 -1.57
C GLY A 144 17.46 -0.93 -0.22
N SER A 145 18.13 0.22 -0.17
CA SER A 145 18.51 0.86 1.10
C SER A 145 17.30 1.44 1.81
N PRO A 146 17.29 1.47 3.16
CA PRO A 146 16.25 2.16 3.91
C PRO A 146 16.23 3.65 3.55
N LEU A 147 15.02 4.21 3.38
CA LEU A 147 14.80 5.64 3.30
C LEU A 147 14.57 6.20 4.69
N ASP A 148 14.99 7.44 4.89
CA ASP A 148 14.67 8.19 6.10
C ASP A 148 13.15 8.47 6.18
N GLU A 149 12.62 8.59 7.39
CA GLU A 149 11.20 8.90 7.62
C GLU A 149 10.81 10.34 7.22
N ASP A 150 11.79 11.17 6.87
CA ASP A 150 11.62 12.58 6.46
C ASP A 150 11.42 12.77 4.95
N PHE A 151 11.20 11.70 4.19
CA PHE A 151 10.96 11.81 2.74
C PHE A 151 9.52 12.21 2.40
#